data_e5d5133977fb863564d1f05bcc2dcb9b
#
_entry.id   e5d5133977fb863564d1f05bcc2dcb9b
#
_cell.length_a   1.000
_cell.length_b   1.000
_cell.length_c   1.000
_cell.angle_alpha   90.00
_cell.angle_beta   90.00
_cell.angle_gamma   90.00
#
_symmetry.space_group_name_H-M   'P 1'
#
loop_
_entity.id
_entity.type
_entity.pdbx_description
1 polymer ?
#
loop_
_entity_poly.entity_id
_entity_poly.type
_entity_poly.pdbx_seq_one_letter_code
_entity_poly.pdbx_strand_id
1 'polypeptide(L)'
;MNSVQRLSRITMICTKPDHLADFYEAAFGFVRIGDVTITEPAFAQLMDIPDARARVITLRVGDQQIELADVNPPGHKYPGDVSGRSHLFQHFAIVASDMKTAYARLSANGGWKAISTDGPQSLPASSGGVTAFKFRDPEGHPLELIAFSPNTVPNKWQASAATECLGIDHSAISIADTERSVEFYARLGLRRTGESLNFGPEQDKLDEIAGARVEVIGLAPPDCSTPHIELLCYQDVDHKLALLGTNDIAATHIVLAVDDGVILEELCAQNSDAVLSGPVRFNHGVLRAMLRDPDGHLLCLEAPE
;
A
#
# COMPACT_ATOMS: atom_id res chain seq x y z
N MET A 1 8.45 7.53 22.90
CA MET A 1 7.77 8.55 22.07
C MET A 1 6.52 7.92 21.55
N ASN A 2 5.42 8.62 21.65
CA ASN A 2 4.12 8.15 21.18
C ASN A 2 4.12 8.14 19.65
N SER A 3 4.06 6.97 19.03
CA SER A 3 4.27 6.83 17.58
C SER A 3 3.60 5.59 17.03
N VAL A 4 3.44 5.57 15.72
CA VAL A 4 3.10 4.36 14.96
C VAL A 4 4.16 3.28 15.19
N GLN A 5 3.72 2.05 15.40
CA GLN A 5 4.57 0.90 15.71
C GLN A 5 4.88 0.06 14.45
N ARG A 6 3.92 -0.05 13.54
CA ARG A 6 4.09 -0.79 12.28
C ARG A 6 3.02 -0.43 11.26
N LEU A 7 3.30 -0.66 10.00
CA LEU A 7 2.29 -0.85 8.99
C LEU A 7 1.66 -2.24 9.22
N SER A 8 0.42 -2.24 9.65
CA SER A 8 -0.29 -3.45 10.11
C SER A 8 -0.86 -4.25 8.95
N ARG A 9 -1.50 -3.57 8.00
CA ARG A 9 -2.09 -4.14 6.80
C ARG A 9 -2.42 -3.07 5.77
N ILE A 10 -2.83 -3.50 4.59
CA ILE A 10 -3.30 -2.65 3.50
C ILE A 10 -4.75 -3.04 3.22
N THR A 11 -5.68 -2.09 3.28
CA THR A 11 -7.09 -2.32 2.93
C THR A 11 -7.35 -1.76 1.54
N MET A 12 -7.75 -2.63 0.62
CA MET A 12 -8.10 -2.32 -0.76
C MET A 12 -9.62 -2.28 -0.90
N ILE A 13 -10.14 -1.18 -1.43
CA ILE A 13 -11.58 -1.08 -1.73
C ILE A 13 -11.84 -1.79 -3.05
N CYS A 14 -12.81 -2.68 -3.09
CA CYS A 14 -13.11 -3.50 -4.27
C CYS A 14 -14.62 -3.71 -4.43
N THR A 15 -15.04 -4.27 -5.57
CA THR A 15 -16.46 -4.58 -5.84
C THR A 15 -16.73 -6.08 -5.91
N LYS A 16 -15.69 -6.90 -6.04
CA LYS A 16 -15.80 -8.36 -6.18
C LYS A 16 -14.75 -9.05 -5.31
N PRO A 17 -14.90 -8.99 -3.97
CA PRO A 17 -13.87 -9.46 -3.04
C PRO A 17 -13.53 -10.94 -3.21
N ASP A 18 -14.50 -11.82 -3.52
CA ASP A 18 -14.21 -13.24 -3.78
C ASP A 18 -13.35 -13.45 -5.03
N HIS A 19 -13.70 -12.80 -6.14
CA HIS A 19 -12.95 -12.91 -7.39
C HIS A 19 -11.53 -12.37 -7.24
N LEU A 20 -11.39 -11.27 -6.50
CA LEU A 20 -10.09 -10.68 -6.24
C LEU A 20 -9.26 -11.57 -5.30
N ALA A 21 -9.88 -12.15 -4.26
CA ALA A 21 -9.23 -13.10 -3.37
C ALA A 21 -8.74 -14.36 -4.12
N ASP A 22 -9.59 -14.94 -5.01
CA ASP A 22 -9.21 -16.06 -5.86
C ASP A 22 -7.97 -15.74 -6.72
N PHE A 23 -7.91 -14.51 -7.27
CA PHE A 23 -6.75 -14.04 -8.02
C PHE A 23 -5.48 -13.99 -7.16
N TYR A 24 -5.54 -13.41 -5.96
CA TYR A 24 -4.38 -13.33 -5.05
C TYR A 24 -3.93 -14.71 -4.56
N GLU A 25 -4.86 -15.63 -4.30
CA GLU A 25 -4.53 -17.01 -3.93
C GLU A 25 -3.86 -17.75 -5.09
N ALA A 26 -4.42 -17.64 -6.30
CA ALA A 26 -3.88 -18.32 -7.47
C ALA A 26 -2.54 -17.75 -7.94
N ALA A 27 -2.42 -16.43 -8.03
CA ALA A 27 -1.23 -15.77 -8.58
C ALA A 27 -0.06 -15.69 -7.60
N PHE A 28 -0.32 -15.54 -6.28
CA PHE A 28 0.74 -15.21 -5.31
C PHE A 28 0.75 -16.13 -4.09
N GLY A 29 -0.21 -17.04 -3.97
CA GLY A 29 -0.29 -17.96 -2.83
C GLY A 29 -0.73 -17.29 -1.51
N PHE A 30 -1.48 -16.21 -1.60
CA PHE A 30 -2.17 -15.67 -0.41
C PHE A 30 -3.14 -16.71 0.15
N VAL A 31 -3.45 -16.62 1.43
CA VAL A 31 -4.38 -17.51 2.13
C VAL A 31 -5.48 -16.67 2.77
N ARG A 32 -6.74 -17.03 2.54
CA ARG A 32 -7.87 -16.42 3.26
C ARG A 32 -7.81 -16.80 4.73
N ILE A 33 -7.84 -15.79 5.60
CA ILE A 33 -7.83 -15.95 7.07
C ILE A 33 -9.03 -15.32 7.76
N GLY A 34 -9.84 -14.55 7.04
CA GLY A 34 -11.06 -13.93 7.56
C GLY A 34 -12.05 -13.57 6.46
N ASP A 35 -13.32 -13.55 6.82
CA ASP A 35 -14.45 -13.06 6.01
C ASP A 35 -15.52 -12.56 6.97
N VAL A 36 -15.68 -11.23 7.02
CA VAL A 36 -16.59 -10.58 7.98
C VAL A 36 -17.45 -9.54 7.30
N THR A 37 -18.67 -9.37 7.82
CA THR A 37 -19.55 -8.26 7.43
C THR A 37 -19.58 -7.25 8.57
N ILE A 38 -19.23 -6.00 8.25
CA ILE A 38 -19.21 -4.87 9.19
C ILE A 38 -20.47 -4.05 8.96
N THR A 39 -21.31 -3.95 9.97
CA THR A 39 -22.58 -3.21 9.93
C THR A 39 -22.75 -2.25 11.10
N GLU A 40 -21.74 -2.16 11.97
CA GLU A 40 -21.80 -1.27 13.12
C GLU A 40 -21.69 0.20 12.72
N PRO A 41 -22.40 1.12 13.40
CA PRO A 41 -22.39 2.56 13.08
C PRO A 41 -20.99 3.20 13.11
N ALA A 42 -20.08 2.64 13.91
CA ALA A 42 -18.69 3.06 13.99
C ALA A 42 -18.00 3.00 12.62
N PHE A 43 -18.32 2.01 11.78
CA PHE A 43 -17.75 1.92 10.44
C PHE A 43 -18.23 3.06 9.53
N ALA A 44 -19.53 3.37 9.56
CA ALA A 44 -20.07 4.49 8.78
C ALA A 44 -19.45 5.84 9.23
N GLN A 45 -19.24 6.00 10.53
CA GLN A 45 -18.57 7.19 11.08
C GLN A 45 -17.09 7.26 10.67
N LEU A 46 -16.35 6.13 10.70
CA LEU A 46 -14.95 6.07 10.26
C LEU A 46 -14.80 6.40 8.79
N MET A 47 -15.69 5.86 7.95
CA MET A 47 -15.66 6.10 6.50
C MET A 47 -16.18 7.49 6.11
N ASP A 48 -16.81 8.23 7.02
CA ASP A 48 -17.52 9.49 6.75
C ASP A 48 -18.60 9.32 5.64
N ILE A 49 -19.30 8.19 5.68
CA ILE A 49 -20.34 7.82 4.72
C ILE A 49 -21.58 7.32 5.49
N PRO A 50 -22.74 8.00 5.37
CA PRO A 50 -23.96 7.58 6.04
C PRO A 50 -24.34 6.13 5.72
N ASP A 51 -24.67 5.36 6.76
CA ASP A 51 -25.10 3.96 6.67
C ASP A 51 -24.12 3.01 5.97
N ALA A 52 -22.82 3.40 5.89
CA ALA A 52 -21.80 2.56 5.28
C ALA A 52 -21.67 1.23 6.03
N ARG A 53 -21.53 0.18 5.23
CA ARG A 53 -21.25 -1.20 5.67
C ARG A 53 -20.26 -1.83 4.70
N ALA A 54 -19.57 -2.87 5.11
CA ALA A 54 -18.62 -3.56 4.24
C ALA A 54 -18.66 -5.07 4.46
N ARG A 55 -18.35 -5.83 3.41
CA ARG A 55 -17.83 -7.19 3.54
C ARG A 55 -16.31 -7.13 3.32
N VAL A 56 -15.57 -7.70 4.25
CA VAL A 56 -14.11 -7.66 4.24
C VAL A 56 -13.57 -9.08 4.26
N ILE A 57 -12.81 -9.44 3.20
CA ILE A 57 -12.03 -10.67 3.15
C ILE A 57 -10.59 -10.33 3.52
N THR A 58 -10.05 -10.98 4.55
CA THR A 58 -8.65 -10.83 4.95
C THR A 58 -7.80 -11.94 4.35
N LEU A 59 -6.74 -11.55 3.65
CA LEU A 59 -5.75 -12.44 3.05
C LEU A 59 -4.40 -12.25 3.73
N ARG A 60 -3.61 -13.32 3.80
CA ARG A 60 -2.25 -13.32 4.36
C ARG A 60 -1.24 -13.92 3.40
N VAL A 61 -0.07 -13.29 3.32
CA VAL A 61 1.14 -13.84 2.68
C VAL A 61 2.33 -13.62 3.61
N GLY A 62 3.08 -14.67 3.93
CA GLY A 62 4.06 -14.59 5.01
C GLY A 62 3.42 -14.12 6.32
N ASP A 63 3.97 -13.04 6.89
CA ASP A 63 3.46 -12.40 8.12
C ASP A 63 2.54 -11.21 7.85
N GLN A 64 2.38 -10.80 6.59
CA GLN A 64 1.63 -9.61 6.22
C GLN A 64 0.23 -9.94 5.76
N GLN A 65 -0.66 -8.96 5.91
CA GLN A 65 -2.08 -9.06 5.60
C GLN A 65 -2.52 -7.95 4.66
N ILE A 66 -3.50 -8.29 3.81
CA ILE A 66 -4.31 -7.33 3.09
C ILE A 66 -5.78 -7.59 3.38
N GLU A 67 -6.59 -6.56 3.27
CA GLU A 67 -8.05 -6.64 3.33
C GLU A 67 -8.63 -6.24 1.99
N LEU A 68 -9.62 -7.00 1.53
CA LEU A 68 -10.43 -6.70 0.35
C LEU A 68 -11.81 -6.28 0.84
N ALA A 69 -12.12 -4.98 0.76
CA ALA A 69 -13.31 -4.40 1.35
C ALA A 69 -14.32 -3.98 0.25
N ASP A 70 -15.43 -4.71 0.17
CA ASP A 70 -16.60 -4.32 -0.63
C ASP A 70 -17.49 -3.40 0.22
N VAL A 71 -17.37 -2.09 -0.03
CA VAL A 71 -18.07 -1.05 0.73
C VAL A 71 -19.38 -0.66 0.04
N ASN A 72 -20.46 -0.61 0.81
CA ASN A 72 -21.76 -0.14 0.35
C ASN A 72 -22.20 1.10 1.18
N PRO A 73 -22.57 2.23 0.54
CA PRO A 73 -22.65 2.46 -0.90
C PRO A 73 -21.27 2.39 -1.58
N PRO A 74 -21.21 1.95 -2.87
CA PRO A 74 -19.95 1.86 -3.62
C PRO A 74 -19.46 3.26 -3.99
N GLY A 75 -18.13 3.41 -4.02
CA GLY A 75 -17.47 4.60 -4.55
C GLY A 75 -17.21 4.52 -6.06
N HIS A 76 -16.33 5.38 -6.53
CA HIS A 76 -15.96 5.45 -7.95
C HIS A 76 -15.02 4.30 -8.34
N LYS A 77 -15.12 3.87 -9.60
CA LYS A 77 -14.19 2.90 -10.18
C LYS A 77 -12.79 3.48 -10.27
N TYR A 78 -11.79 2.59 -10.30
CA TYR A 78 -10.41 3.00 -10.54
C TYR A 78 -10.30 3.70 -11.90
N PRO A 79 -9.74 4.94 -11.98
CA PRO A 79 -9.55 5.63 -13.26
C PRO A 79 -8.61 4.84 -14.18
N GLY A 80 -8.94 4.77 -15.48
CA GLY A 80 -8.22 3.91 -16.42
C GLY A 80 -6.83 4.39 -16.86
N ASP A 81 -6.50 5.67 -16.64
CA ASP A 81 -5.32 6.37 -17.16
C ASP A 81 -4.33 6.84 -16.08
N VAL A 82 -4.39 6.25 -14.90
CA VAL A 82 -3.48 6.59 -13.79
C VAL A 82 -2.10 5.99 -14.04
N SER A 83 -1.09 6.83 -14.17
CA SER A 83 0.34 6.44 -14.20
C SER A 83 1.01 6.66 -12.85
N GLY A 84 2.26 6.22 -12.69
CA GLY A 84 3.08 6.49 -11.51
C GLY A 84 3.23 7.97 -11.16
N ARG A 85 3.05 8.87 -12.13
CA ARG A 85 3.08 10.33 -11.93
C ARG A 85 1.82 10.91 -11.28
N SER A 86 0.76 10.13 -11.17
CA SER A 86 -0.50 10.57 -10.56
C SER A 86 -0.49 10.38 -9.06
N HIS A 87 -1.00 11.36 -8.30
CA HIS A 87 -1.22 11.20 -6.84
C HIS A 87 -2.25 10.11 -6.49
N LEU A 88 -2.98 9.56 -7.45
CA LEU A 88 -3.82 8.39 -7.26
C LEU A 88 -3.01 7.08 -7.31
N PHE A 89 -1.73 7.14 -7.70
CA PHE A 89 -0.93 5.94 -7.85
C PHE A 89 -0.42 5.48 -6.48
N GLN A 90 -0.91 4.33 -6.08
CA GLN A 90 -0.46 3.62 -4.89
C GLN A 90 -0.35 2.15 -5.24
N HIS A 91 0.76 1.52 -4.88
CA HIS A 91 0.93 0.07 -5.01
C HIS A 91 1.52 -0.53 -3.73
N PHE A 92 1.43 -1.83 -3.59
CA PHE A 92 2.27 -2.56 -2.66
C PHE A 92 3.12 -3.60 -3.39
N ALA A 93 4.31 -3.87 -2.85
CA ALA A 93 5.28 -4.76 -3.45
C ALA A 93 5.27 -6.14 -2.78
N ILE A 94 5.00 -7.17 -3.58
CA ILE A 94 5.03 -8.58 -3.17
C ILE A 94 6.43 -9.12 -3.42
N VAL A 95 7.08 -9.61 -2.38
CA VAL A 95 8.44 -10.18 -2.47
C VAL A 95 8.39 -11.57 -3.09
N ALA A 96 9.00 -11.71 -4.25
CA ALA A 96 9.21 -12.99 -4.92
C ALA A 96 10.56 -13.60 -4.51
N SER A 97 10.59 -14.88 -4.17
CA SER A 97 11.84 -15.62 -3.93
C SER A 97 12.64 -15.83 -5.22
N ASP A 98 11.92 -15.97 -6.35
CA ASP A 98 12.46 -16.03 -7.70
C ASP A 98 11.51 -15.29 -8.66
N MET A 99 11.98 -14.22 -9.29
CA MET A 99 11.17 -13.38 -10.19
C MET A 99 10.62 -14.17 -11.38
N LYS A 100 11.43 -15.06 -11.96
CA LYS A 100 11.01 -15.81 -13.14
C LYS A 100 9.83 -16.73 -12.84
N THR A 101 9.87 -17.41 -11.71
CA THR A 101 8.80 -18.32 -11.26
C THR A 101 7.53 -17.53 -10.91
N ALA A 102 7.65 -16.45 -10.12
CA ALA A 102 6.52 -15.62 -9.72
C ALA A 102 5.85 -14.94 -10.93
N TYR A 103 6.63 -14.42 -11.87
CA TYR A 103 6.11 -13.81 -13.09
C TYR A 103 5.43 -14.85 -14.01
N ALA A 104 5.98 -16.06 -14.12
CA ALA A 104 5.35 -17.14 -14.88
C ALA A 104 4.02 -17.57 -14.27
N ARG A 105 3.93 -17.63 -12.93
CA ARG A 105 2.70 -17.94 -12.23
C ARG A 105 1.65 -16.83 -12.40
N LEU A 106 2.02 -15.55 -12.26
CA LEU A 106 1.14 -14.43 -12.56
C LEU A 106 0.63 -14.51 -14.00
N SER A 107 1.52 -14.78 -14.98
CA SER A 107 1.19 -14.85 -16.40
C SER A 107 0.25 -16.01 -16.76
N ALA A 108 0.23 -17.05 -15.96
CA ALA A 108 -0.71 -18.17 -16.13
C ALA A 108 -2.14 -17.84 -15.65
N ASN A 109 -2.33 -16.74 -14.93
CA ASN A 109 -3.62 -16.27 -14.45
C ASN A 109 -4.14 -15.15 -15.36
N GLY A 110 -5.46 -15.02 -15.46
CA GLY A 110 -6.12 -13.96 -16.23
C GLY A 110 -6.52 -12.74 -15.40
N GLY A 111 -7.01 -11.70 -16.07
CA GLY A 111 -7.65 -10.54 -15.45
C GLY A 111 -6.72 -9.39 -15.07
N TRP A 112 -5.42 -9.60 -14.98
CA TRP A 112 -4.44 -8.55 -14.69
C TRP A 112 -3.96 -7.82 -15.96
N LYS A 113 -3.33 -6.66 -15.80
CA LYS A 113 -2.74 -5.86 -16.88
C LYS A 113 -1.34 -5.39 -16.49
N ALA A 114 -0.37 -5.51 -17.42
CA ALA A 114 0.96 -4.96 -17.20
C ALA A 114 0.92 -3.43 -17.07
N ILE A 115 1.77 -2.88 -16.21
CA ILE A 115 2.24 -1.51 -16.23
C ILE A 115 3.64 -1.52 -16.85
N SER A 116 4.53 -2.39 -16.37
CA SER A 116 5.88 -2.51 -16.93
C SER A 116 5.84 -3.04 -18.37
N THR A 117 6.68 -2.45 -19.22
CA THR A 117 6.91 -2.91 -20.59
C THR A 117 8.06 -3.91 -20.66
N ASP A 118 8.02 -4.83 -21.63
CA ASP A 118 9.05 -5.87 -21.85
C ASP A 118 9.29 -6.82 -20.66
N GLY A 119 8.30 -7.00 -19.77
CA GLY A 119 8.39 -7.90 -18.62
C GLY A 119 9.18 -7.32 -17.42
N PRO A 120 9.66 -8.19 -16.49
CA PRO A 120 10.42 -7.75 -15.33
C PRO A 120 11.72 -7.02 -15.68
N GLN A 121 11.99 -5.93 -14.95
CA GLN A 121 13.16 -5.06 -15.16
C GLN A 121 14.17 -5.25 -14.03
N SER A 122 15.46 -5.43 -14.39
CA SER A 122 16.55 -5.51 -13.41
C SER A 122 17.13 -4.12 -13.21
N LEU A 123 16.84 -3.52 -12.08
CA LEU A 123 17.30 -2.17 -11.75
C LEU A 123 18.78 -2.15 -11.37
N PRO A 124 19.49 -1.05 -11.66
CA PRO A 124 20.90 -0.89 -11.29
C PRO A 124 21.08 -0.84 -9.76
N ALA A 125 22.31 -1.06 -9.28
CA ALA A 125 22.62 -1.03 -7.85
C ALA A 125 22.28 0.33 -7.19
N SER A 126 22.34 1.43 -7.93
CA SER A 126 21.91 2.76 -7.48
C SER A 126 20.41 2.86 -7.17
N SER A 127 19.62 1.94 -7.72
CA SER A 127 18.17 1.81 -7.52
C SER A 127 17.84 0.51 -6.79
N GLY A 128 18.67 0.10 -5.82
CA GLY A 128 18.49 -1.08 -4.98
C GLY A 128 18.98 -2.40 -5.57
N GLY A 129 19.28 -2.48 -6.88
CA GLY A 129 19.75 -3.71 -7.53
C GLY A 129 18.73 -4.86 -7.51
N VAL A 130 17.46 -4.54 -7.49
CA VAL A 130 16.33 -5.48 -7.47
C VAL A 130 15.84 -5.79 -8.88
N THR A 131 15.12 -6.88 -9.04
CA THR A 131 14.30 -7.11 -10.24
C THR A 131 12.85 -6.84 -9.88
N ALA A 132 12.16 -6.00 -10.65
CA ALA A 132 10.82 -5.54 -10.34
C ALA A 132 9.89 -5.63 -11.57
N PHE A 133 8.59 -5.77 -11.32
CA PHE A 133 7.54 -5.80 -12.34
C PHE A 133 6.26 -5.20 -11.80
N LYS A 134 5.78 -4.11 -12.40
CA LYS A 134 4.53 -3.44 -12.02
C LYS A 134 3.38 -3.88 -12.93
N PHE A 135 2.23 -4.07 -12.33
CA PHE A 135 1.01 -4.50 -13.01
C PHE A 135 -0.23 -4.03 -12.24
N ARG A 136 -1.40 -4.23 -12.84
CA ARG A 136 -2.70 -3.99 -12.20
C ARG A 136 -3.43 -5.30 -12.01
N ASP A 137 -4.08 -5.44 -10.86
CA ASP A 137 -4.99 -6.53 -10.58
C ASP A 137 -6.30 -6.44 -11.41
N PRO A 138 -7.23 -7.42 -11.28
CA PRO A 138 -8.48 -7.41 -12.03
C PRO A 138 -9.40 -6.20 -11.81
N GLU A 139 -9.26 -5.47 -10.71
CA GLU A 139 -10.03 -4.25 -10.42
C GLU A 139 -9.25 -2.95 -10.68
N GLY A 140 -8.00 -3.06 -11.09
CA GLY A 140 -7.17 -1.94 -11.52
C GLY A 140 -6.17 -1.42 -10.50
N HIS A 141 -6.08 -2.02 -9.30
CA HIS A 141 -5.10 -1.62 -8.29
C HIS A 141 -3.68 -1.91 -8.78
N PRO A 142 -2.77 -0.93 -8.72
CA PRO A 142 -1.38 -1.16 -9.03
C PRO A 142 -0.70 -2.04 -7.98
N LEU A 143 0.15 -2.92 -8.46
CA LEU A 143 0.94 -3.87 -7.68
C LEU A 143 2.35 -3.97 -8.24
N GLU A 144 3.27 -4.43 -7.41
CA GLU A 144 4.63 -4.74 -7.82
C GLU A 144 5.03 -6.16 -7.37
N LEU A 145 5.67 -6.93 -8.25
CA LEU A 145 6.52 -8.04 -7.86
C LEU A 145 7.94 -7.51 -7.72
N ILE A 146 8.60 -7.82 -6.60
CA ILE A 146 10.00 -7.45 -6.34
C ILE A 146 10.80 -8.67 -5.94
N ALA A 147 12.00 -8.82 -6.52
CA ALA A 147 12.96 -9.85 -6.12
C ALA A 147 14.31 -9.21 -5.84
N PHE A 148 14.86 -9.49 -4.66
CA PHE A 148 16.18 -9.00 -4.25
C PHE A 148 17.29 -9.85 -4.88
N SER A 149 18.42 -9.23 -5.20
CA SER A 149 19.58 -10.00 -5.61
C SER A 149 20.15 -10.82 -4.42
N PRO A 150 20.79 -11.97 -4.66
CA PRO A 150 21.33 -12.80 -3.58
C PRO A 150 22.26 -12.08 -2.62
N ASN A 151 22.93 -11.02 -3.08
CA ASN A 151 23.89 -10.25 -2.29
C ASN A 151 23.27 -9.10 -1.49
N THR A 152 22.02 -8.72 -1.77
CA THR A 152 21.34 -7.57 -1.15
C THR A 152 20.01 -7.95 -0.49
N VAL A 153 19.67 -9.25 -0.48
CA VAL A 153 18.40 -9.72 0.12
C VAL A 153 18.37 -9.38 1.62
N PRO A 154 17.36 -8.64 2.10
CA PRO A 154 17.20 -8.34 3.53
C PRO A 154 17.06 -9.62 4.38
N ASN A 155 17.59 -9.60 5.60
CA ASN A 155 17.57 -10.75 6.51
C ASN A 155 16.19 -11.38 6.68
N LYS A 156 15.13 -10.55 6.70
CA LYS A 156 13.74 -11.01 6.81
C LYS A 156 13.36 -11.98 5.67
N TRP A 157 13.89 -11.76 4.47
CA TRP A 157 13.55 -12.54 3.28
C TRP A 157 14.50 -13.71 3.00
N GLN A 158 15.58 -13.85 3.79
CA GLN A 158 16.57 -14.93 3.61
C GLN A 158 16.07 -16.31 4.08
N ALA A 159 15.16 -16.35 5.05
CA ALA A 159 14.83 -17.56 5.80
C ALA A 159 13.72 -18.45 5.16
N SER A 160 13.06 -18.01 4.09
CA SER A 160 11.85 -18.69 3.58
C SER A 160 11.98 -19.13 2.12
N ALA A 161 12.80 -20.14 1.86
CA ALA A 161 12.89 -20.76 0.52
C ALA A 161 11.70 -21.66 0.15
N ALA A 162 10.69 -21.79 1.01
CA ALA A 162 9.60 -22.78 0.84
C ALA A 162 8.39 -22.23 0.03
N THR A 163 8.28 -20.92 -0.17
CA THR A 163 7.15 -20.28 -0.87
C THR A 163 7.66 -19.35 -1.98
N GLU A 164 6.89 -19.25 -3.07
CA GLU A 164 7.24 -18.37 -4.20
C GLU A 164 7.13 -16.89 -3.82
N CYS A 165 6.10 -16.52 -3.06
CA CYS A 165 5.92 -15.17 -2.51
C CYS A 165 6.13 -15.20 -1.00
N LEU A 166 7.03 -14.33 -0.52
CA LEU A 166 7.53 -14.35 0.86
C LEU A 166 6.74 -13.42 1.78
N GLY A 167 6.17 -12.36 1.22
CA GLY A 167 5.47 -11.33 1.98
C GLY A 167 5.33 -10.03 1.20
N ILE A 168 5.02 -8.94 1.91
CA ILE A 168 4.92 -7.58 1.39
C ILE A 168 6.10 -6.76 1.93
N ASP A 169 6.89 -6.14 1.04
CA ASP A 169 8.03 -5.34 1.42
C ASP A 169 7.62 -3.90 1.76
N HIS A 170 6.83 -3.27 0.90
CA HIS A 170 6.41 -1.89 1.08
C HIS A 170 5.03 -1.59 0.47
N SER A 171 4.47 -0.44 0.87
CA SER A 171 3.42 0.25 0.12
C SER A 171 3.99 1.56 -0.38
N ALA A 172 3.99 1.77 -1.70
CA ALA A 172 4.51 2.98 -2.31
C ALA A 172 3.38 3.92 -2.74
N ILE A 173 3.57 5.21 -2.52
CA ILE A 173 2.62 6.28 -2.84
C ILE A 173 3.30 7.39 -3.62
N SER A 174 2.64 7.92 -4.65
CA SER A 174 3.15 9.05 -5.43
C SER A 174 2.83 10.37 -4.73
N ILE A 175 3.86 11.20 -4.56
CA ILE A 175 3.80 12.48 -3.84
C ILE A 175 4.31 13.64 -4.70
N ALA A 176 3.92 14.87 -4.34
CA ALA A 176 4.37 16.09 -5.02
C ALA A 176 5.63 16.72 -4.42
N ASP A 177 5.83 16.58 -3.11
CA ASP A 177 6.90 17.26 -2.38
C ASP A 177 7.43 16.33 -1.28
N THR A 178 8.69 15.92 -1.45
CA THR A 178 9.37 14.97 -0.56
C THR A 178 9.44 15.47 0.87
N GLU A 179 9.89 16.73 1.08
CA GLU A 179 10.10 17.23 2.43
C GLU A 179 8.78 17.42 3.17
N ARG A 180 7.74 17.95 2.50
CA ARG A 180 6.39 18.08 3.07
C ARG A 180 5.82 16.74 3.51
N SER A 181 5.97 15.70 2.69
CA SER A 181 5.46 14.37 3.02
C SER A 181 6.29 13.72 4.12
N VAL A 182 7.62 13.84 4.09
CA VAL A 182 8.50 13.34 5.17
C VAL A 182 8.17 14.01 6.51
N GLU A 183 7.94 15.32 6.54
CA GLU A 183 7.53 16.04 7.76
C GLU A 183 6.19 15.53 8.30
N PHE A 184 5.22 15.27 7.41
CA PHE A 184 3.94 14.70 7.80
C PHE A 184 4.10 13.32 8.44
N TYR A 185 4.78 12.39 7.78
CA TYR A 185 4.99 11.04 8.31
C TYR A 185 5.89 11.02 9.56
N ALA A 186 6.81 11.99 9.71
CA ALA A 186 7.62 12.14 10.92
C ALA A 186 6.77 12.51 12.14
N ARG A 187 5.68 13.30 11.99
CA ARG A 187 4.73 13.57 13.07
C ARG A 187 3.98 12.30 13.54
N LEU A 188 3.84 11.31 12.66
CA LEU A 188 3.31 9.98 13.01
C LEU A 188 4.38 9.04 13.59
N GLY A 189 5.65 9.49 13.63
CA GLY A 189 6.78 8.74 14.20
C GLY A 189 7.57 7.89 13.20
N LEU A 190 7.26 7.95 11.91
CA LEU A 190 8.05 7.26 10.89
C LEU A 190 9.36 8.02 10.61
N ARG A 191 10.41 7.29 10.24
CA ARG A 191 11.73 7.84 9.96
C ARG A 191 12.24 7.37 8.59
N ARG A 192 13.06 8.18 7.96
CA ARG A 192 13.76 7.77 6.72
C ARG A 192 14.62 6.53 7.00
N THR A 193 14.49 5.54 6.13
CA THR A 193 15.26 4.28 6.17
C THR A 193 16.20 4.12 4.98
N GLY A 194 15.94 4.85 3.90
CA GLY A 194 16.73 4.85 2.69
C GLY A 194 16.24 5.89 1.70
N GLU A 195 17.10 6.20 0.72
CA GLU A 195 16.78 7.10 -0.38
C GLU A 195 17.49 6.66 -1.65
N SER A 196 16.87 6.89 -2.80
CA SER A 196 17.46 6.72 -4.12
C SER A 196 16.86 7.67 -5.14
N LEU A 197 17.61 7.98 -6.20
CA LEU A 197 17.07 8.62 -7.39
C LEU A 197 17.10 7.58 -8.52
N ASN A 198 15.94 7.11 -8.90
CA ASN A 198 15.77 6.08 -9.91
C ASN A 198 15.53 6.72 -11.29
N PHE A 199 16.29 6.31 -12.29
CA PHE A 199 16.15 6.77 -13.67
C PHE A 199 16.84 5.80 -14.64
N GLY A 200 16.66 6.03 -15.93
CA GLY A 200 17.26 5.23 -16.98
C GLY A 200 16.28 4.29 -17.67
N PRO A 201 16.71 3.55 -18.68
CA PRO A 201 15.84 2.75 -19.54
C PRO A 201 15.10 1.63 -18.76
N GLU A 202 15.68 1.09 -17.70
CA GLU A 202 15.03 0.07 -16.86
C GLU A 202 13.88 0.70 -16.05
N GLN A 203 14.08 1.93 -15.52
CA GLN A 203 13.04 2.65 -14.80
C GLN A 203 11.92 3.11 -15.74
N ASP A 204 12.28 3.60 -16.95
CA ASP A 204 11.31 3.97 -17.97
C ASP A 204 10.38 2.80 -18.31
N LYS A 205 10.93 1.60 -18.45
CA LYS A 205 10.19 0.38 -18.74
C LYS A 205 9.39 -0.11 -17.52
N LEU A 206 9.93 0.00 -16.32
CA LEU A 206 9.24 -0.42 -15.09
C LEU A 206 7.95 0.38 -14.88
N ASP A 207 8.01 1.69 -15.13
CA ASP A 207 6.89 2.61 -14.88
C ASP A 207 6.02 2.90 -16.12
N GLU A 208 6.43 2.43 -17.31
CA GLU A 208 5.85 2.84 -18.60
C GLU A 208 5.86 4.37 -18.79
N ILE A 209 6.97 5.01 -18.38
CA ILE A 209 7.15 6.47 -18.39
C ILE A 209 8.49 6.80 -19.04
N ALA A 210 8.48 7.37 -20.25
CA ALA A 210 9.70 7.79 -20.93
C ALA A 210 10.41 8.93 -20.17
N GLY A 211 11.72 8.78 -19.93
CA GLY A 211 12.53 9.73 -19.18
C GLY A 211 12.15 9.81 -17.69
N ALA A 212 11.64 8.73 -17.11
CA ALA A 212 11.28 8.69 -15.70
C ALA A 212 12.48 9.05 -14.81
N ARG A 213 12.24 9.98 -13.88
CA ARG A 213 13.16 10.33 -12.80
C ARG A 213 12.33 10.42 -11.53
N VAL A 214 12.52 9.46 -10.64
CA VAL A 214 11.74 9.37 -9.40
C VAL A 214 12.68 9.31 -8.20
N GLU A 215 12.49 10.24 -7.28
CA GLU A 215 13.10 10.18 -5.96
C GLU A 215 12.27 9.21 -5.12
N VAL A 216 12.93 8.23 -4.51
CA VAL A 216 12.31 7.21 -3.67
C VAL A 216 12.82 7.36 -2.26
N ILE A 217 11.91 7.56 -1.30
CA ILE A 217 12.24 7.67 0.13
C ILE A 217 11.53 6.58 0.90
N GLY A 218 12.28 5.69 1.51
CA GLY A 218 11.74 4.69 2.44
C GLY A 218 11.45 5.31 3.81
N LEU A 219 10.27 5.02 4.36
CA LEU A 219 9.83 5.46 5.69
C LEU A 219 9.34 4.27 6.50
N ALA A 220 9.85 4.10 7.72
CA ALA A 220 9.40 3.05 8.64
C ALA A 220 9.39 3.54 10.09
N PRO A 221 8.61 2.89 10.97
CA PRO A 221 8.78 3.02 12.41
C PRO A 221 10.17 2.55 12.85
N PRO A 222 10.73 3.07 13.97
CA PRO A 222 12.11 2.78 14.41
C PRO A 222 12.41 1.28 14.57
N ASP A 223 11.44 0.50 15.02
CA ASP A 223 11.64 -0.90 15.41
C ASP A 223 11.00 -1.91 14.43
N CYS A 224 10.43 -1.43 13.32
CA CYS A 224 9.76 -2.27 12.33
C CYS A 224 10.09 -1.79 10.90
N SER A 225 11.00 -2.48 10.22
CA SER A 225 11.49 -2.08 8.91
C SER A 225 10.66 -2.58 7.72
N THR A 226 9.76 -3.54 7.94
CA THR A 226 8.92 -4.10 6.88
C THR A 226 7.57 -4.62 7.41
N PRO A 227 6.46 -4.40 6.71
CA PRO A 227 6.35 -3.53 5.53
C PRO A 227 6.64 -2.07 5.88
N HIS A 228 7.13 -1.31 4.92
CA HIS A 228 7.38 0.12 5.07
C HIS A 228 6.60 0.95 4.04
N ILE A 229 6.66 2.28 4.14
CA ILE A 229 6.09 3.18 3.15
C ILE A 229 7.22 3.69 2.25
N GLU A 230 7.00 3.70 0.94
CA GLU A 230 7.86 4.39 -0.01
C GLU A 230 7.15 5.61 -0.58
N LEU A 231 7.82 6.76 -0.51
CA LEU A 231 7.38 7.99 -1.16
C LEU A 231 8.04 8.09 -2.54
N LEU A 232 7.22 8.22 -3.58
CA LEU A 232 7.67 8.32 -4.97
C LEU A 232 7.44 9.76 -5.47
N CYS A 233 8.49 10.57 -5.52
CA CYS A 233 8.44 11.93 -6.05
C CYS A 233 8.97 11.97 -7.48
N TYR A 234 8.07 11.95 -8.47
CA TYR A 234 8.44 12.07 -9.88
C TYR A 234 8.80 13.51 -10.21
N GLN A 235 9.96 13.72 -10.86
CA GLN A 235 10.41 15.03 -11.29
C GLN A 235 9.67 15.47 -12.58
N ASP A 236 9.59 16.79 -12.79
CA ASP A 236 9.02 17.41 -14.00
C ASP A 236 7.54 17.03 -14.28
N VAL A 237 6.72 16.97 -13.23
CA VAL A 237 5.29 16.64 -13.32
C VAL A 237 4.45 17.78 -12.79
N ASP A 238 3.35 18.08 -13.50
CA ASP A 238 2.28 18.93 -13.00
C ASP A 238 1.36 18.09 -12.11
N HIS A 239 1.59 18.20 -10.81
CA HIS A 239 0.87 17.44 -9.80
C HIS A 239 -0.52 18.03 -9.57
N LYS A 240 -1.56 17.30 -10.00
CA LYS A 240 -2.95 17.63 -9.68
C LYS A 240 -3.41 16.78 -8.50
N LEU A 241 -3.71 17.44 -7.40
CA LEU A 241 -4.31 16.78 -6.24
C LEU A 241 -5.69 16.22 -6.63
N ALA A 242 -5.89 14.94 -6.43
CA ALA A 242 -7.19 14.27 -6.59
C ALA A 242 -7.62 13.73 -5.24
N LEU A 243 -8.69 14.29 -4.69
CA LEU A 243 -9.25 13.82 -3.42
C LEU A 243 -10.20 12.65 -3.68
N LEU A 244 -9.81 11.47 -3.18
CA LEU A 244 -10.63 10.26 -3.21
C LEU A 244 -11.64 10.27 -2.05
N GLY A 245 -12.84 9.75 -2.30
CA GLY A 245 -13.72 9.27 -1.24
C GLY A 245 -13.11 8.04 -0.56
N THR A 246 -13.44 7.81 0.70
CA THR A 246 -12.89 6.68 1.47
C THR A 246 -13.32 5.31 0.91
N ASN A 247 -14.39 5.26 0.11
CA ASN A 247 -14.91 4.07 -0.56
C ASN A 247 -14.62 3.99 -2.06
N ASP A 248 -13.82 4.91 -2.62
CA ASP A 248 -13.39 4.81 -4.02
C ASP A 248 -12.43 3.63 -4.21
N ILE A 249 -12.49 2.92 -5.34
CA ILE A 249 -11.60 1.77 -5.59
C ILE A 249 -10.13 2.18 -5.60
N ALA A 250 -9.81 3.40 -6.01
CA ALA A 250 -8.44 3.91 -5.95
C ALA A 250 -7.99 4.33 -4.53
N ALA A 251 -8.91 4.31 -3.55
CA ALA A 251 -8.63 4.70 -2.16
C ALA A 251 -8.11 3.51 -1.33
N THR A 252 -6.90 3.06 -1.61
CA THR A 252 -6.23 2.05 -0.78
C THR A 252 -5.85 2.68 0.57
N HIS A 253 -6.24 2.05 1.69
CA HIS A 253 -5.92 2.53 3.02
C HIS A 253 -4.67 1.83 3.56
N ILE A 254 -3.66 2.58 3.97
CA ILE A 254 -2.52 2.06 4.74
C ILE A 254 -2.93 2.05 6.22
N VAL A 255 -3.03 0.87 6.83
CA VAL A 255 -3.40 0.75 8.25
C VAL A 255 -2.15 0.72 9.11
N LEU A 256 -2.04 1.72 9.98
CA LEU A 256 -0.91 1.94 10.88
C LEU A 256 -1.31 1.61 12.32
N ALA A 257 -0.65 0.63 12.92
CA ALA A 257 -0.91 0.22 14.29
C ALA A 257 -0.21 1.16 15.29
N VAL A 258 -0.93 1.49 16.36
CA VAL A 258 -0.49 2.30 17.49
C VAL A 258 -0.69 1.48 18.76
N ASP A 259 0.10 1.70 19.81
CA ASP A 259 0.11 0.84 21.00
C ASP A 259 -1.21 0.89 21.80
N ASP A 260 -1.80 2.07 21.94
CA ASP A 260 -3.04 2.25 22.69
C ASP A 260 -3.87 3.45 22.18
N GLY A 261 -5.11 3.54 22.68
CA GLY A 261 -6.06 4.59 22.28
C GLY A 261 -5.61 6.00 22.69
N VAL A 262 -4.88 6.18 23.78
CA VAL A 262 -4.40 7.51 24.23
C VAL A 262 -3.39 8.06 23.23
N ILE A 263 -2.45 7.23 22.80
CA ILE A 263 -1.46 7.60 21.79
C ILE A 263 -2.15 7.93 20.45
N LEU A 264 -3.15 7.15 20.05
CA LEU A 264 -3.92 7.42 18.84
C LEU A 264 -4.63 8.79 18.90
N GLU A 265 -5.28 9.12 20.03
CA GLU A 265 -5.92 10.41 20.24
C GLU A 265 -4.92 11.57 20.20
N GLU A 266 -3.72 11.41 20.78
CA GLU A 266 -2.65 12.39 20.73
C GLU A 266 -2.13 12.60 19.30
N LEU A 267 -1.93 11.52 18.53
CA LEU A 267 -1.53 11.62 17.11
C LEU A 267 -2.59 12.33 16.27
N CYS A 268 -3.87 12.07 16.51
CA CYS A 268 -4.97 12.78 15.86
C CYS A 268 -4.96 14.27 16.22
N ALA A 269 -4.75 14.60 17.48
CA ALA A 269 -4.68 16.01 17.92
C ALA A 269 -3.50 16.77 17.30
N GLN A 270 -2.33 16.12 17.19
CA GLN A 270 -1.12 16.69 16.58
C GLN A 270 -1.24 16.84 15.04
N ASN A 271 -2.14 16.09 14.41
CA ASN A 271 -2.38 16.09 12.96
C ASN A 271 -3.84 16.45 12.63
N SER A 272 -4.45 17.35 13.39
CA SER A 272 -5.88 17.67 13.29
C SER A 272 -6.31 18.19 11.92
N ASP A 273 -5.39 18.79 11.16
CA ASP A 273 -5.56 19.24 9.79
C ASP A 273 -5.65 18.08 8.77
N ALA A 274 -5.16 16.91 9.13
CA ALA A 274 -5.16 15.71 8.30
C ALA A 274 -6.28 14.72 8.66
N VAL A 275 -6.88 14.83 9.84
CA VAL A 275 -7.95 13.91 10.29
C VAL A 275 -9.22 14.12 9.49
N LEU A 276 -9.67 13.07 8.81
CA LEU A 276 -10.96 13.04 8.11
C LEU A 276 -12.09 12.62 9.05
N SER A 277 -11.83 11.59 9.87
CA SER A 277 -12.82 11.07 10.80
C SER A 277 -12.16 10.36 11.98
N GLY A 278 -12.85 10.35 13.11
CA GLY A 278 -12.42 9.67 14.33
C GLY A 278 -11.74 10.61 15.35
N PRO A 279 -11.18 10.03 16.42
CA PRO A 279 -11.17 8.62 16.79
C PRO A 279 -12.57 8.00 16.96
N VAL A 280 -12.79 6.83 16.37
CA VAL A 280 -14.07 6.09 16.42
C VAL A 280 -13.84 4.75 17.10
N ARG A 281 -14.72 4.43 18.07
CA ARG A 281 -14.64 3.20 18.86
C ARG A 281 -15.49 2.10 18.24
N PHE A 282 -14.89 0.95 18.00
CA PHE A 282 -15.53 -0.26 17.49
C PHE A 282 -15.92 -1.20 18.63
N ASN A 283 -17.00 -1.99 18.44
CA ASN A 283 -17.57 -2.85 19.50
C ASN A 283 -16.60 -3.91 20.05
N HIS A 284 -15.55 -4.25 19.32
CA HIS A 284 -14.54 -5.25 19.74
C HIS A 284 -13.31 -4.64 20.43
N GLY A 285 -13.42 -3.42 20.97
CA GLY A 285 -12.37 -2.78 21.76
C GLY A 285 -11.21 -2.26 20.91
N VAL A 286 -11.49 -1.75 19.73
CA VAL A 286 -10.51 -1.12 18.84
C VAL A 286 -10.93 0.32 18.55
N LEU A 287 -9.96 1.23 18.65
CA LEU A 287 -10.11 2.62 18.27
C LEU A 287 -9.46 2.85 16.89
N ARG A 288 -10.18 3.56 16.01
CA ARG A 288 -9.66 3.90 14.66
C ARG A 288 -9.88 5.35 14.33
N ALA A 289 -8.97 5.90 13.52
CA ALA A 289 -9.13 7.22 12.91
C ALA A 289 -8.66 7.18 11.45
N MET A 290 -9.38 7.89 10.58
CA MET A 290 -9.00 8.05 9.18
C MET A 290 -8.30 9.39 8.98
N LEU A 291 -7.13 9.36 8.37
CA LEU A 291 -6.34 10.53 8.03
C LEU A 291 -6.10 10.58 6.51
N ARG A 292 -5.83 11.77 6.04
CA ARG A 292 -5.39 12.02 4.66
C ARG A 292 -4.02 12.67 4.69
N ASP A 293 -3.06 12.12 3.97
CA ASP A 293 -1.75 12.73 3.83
C ASP A 293 -1.79 13.98 2.93
N PRO A 294 -0.70 14.76 2.83
CA PRO A 294 -0.66 15.98 2.03
C PRO A 294 -0.95 15.80 0.54
N ASP A 295 -0.82 14.58 0.00
CA ASP A 295 -1.00 14.25 -1.41
C ASP A 295 -2.30 13.50 -1.71
N GLY A 296 -3.12 13.27 -0.66
CA GLY A 296 -4.47 12.70 -0.79
C GLY A 296 -4.59 11.22 -0.44
N HIS A 297 -3.50 10.55 -0.08
CA HIS A 297 -3.53 9.14 0.31
C HIS A 297 -4.17 8.92 1.68
N LEU A 298 -4.85 7.80 1.84
CA LEU A 298 -5.62 7.49 3.04
C LEU A 298 -4.82 6.61 4.00
N LEU A 299 -4.79 7.03 5.26
CA LEU A 299 -4.18 6.32 6.36
C LEU A 299 -5.25 6.00 7.40
N CYS A 300 -5.27 4.79 7.92
CA CYS A 300 -6.10 4.42 9.06
C CYS A 300 -5.19 4.15 10.27
N LEU A 301 -5.24 5.00 11.29
CA LEU A 301 -4.64 4.68 12.58
C LEU A 301 -5.53 3.68 13.31
N GLU A 302 -4.92 2.68 13.93
CA GLU A 302 -5.61 1.64 14.68
C GLU A 302 -4.89 1.34 15.98
N ALA A 303 -5.64 1.32 17.09
CA ALA A 303 -5.12 0.98 18.42
C ALA A 303 -6.11 0.09 19.19
N PRO A 304 -5.65 -0.82 20.08
CA PRO A 304 -6.50 -1.35 21.14
C PRO A 304 -6.94 -0.22 22.06
N GLU A 305 -8.10 -0.42 22.73
CA GLU A 305 -8.58 0.50 23.77
C GLU A 305 -7.67 0.55 24.98
#